data_15af8e971dba9ef6cb334c0b15c58c84
#
_entry.id   15af8e971dba9ef6cb334c0b15c58c84
#
_cell.length_a   1.000
_cell.length_b   1.000
_cell.length_c   1.000
_cell.angle_alpha   90.00
_cell.angle_beta   90.00
_cell.angle_gamma   90.00
#
_symmetry.space_group_name_H-M   'P 1'
#
loop_
_entity.id
_entity.type
_entity.pdbx_description
1 polymer ?
#
loop_
_entity_poly.entity_id
_entity_poly.type
_entity_poly.pdbx_seq_one_letter_code
_entity_poly.pdbx_strand_id
1 'polypeptide(L)'
;APFLMAAEKGYFAEEGLDVQIDSGSGSAGAVNRVASGAYEMGFGDLNALVEFLAENPEGPGIQGVYIVYDGTPAAVFARKESGIESPADLAGKTIAAPAFDTGYRAWGIFAAANGLEADAVEWQNVDPTLRETLLTRGDVDAITGFYFTSLLNLEERGMSEDDLTIMPFPDYGVPLYGNAILASEAFAE
;
A
#
# COMPACT_ATOMS: atom_id res chain seq x y z
N ALA A 1 -9.33 -8.17 -7.16
CA ALA A 1 -8.13 -8.14 -7.94
C ALA A 1 -8.46 -8.23 -9.42
N PRO A 2 -8.37 -7.14 -10.19
CA PRO A 2 -8.85 -7.07 -11.58
C PRO A 2 -8.14 -8.09 -12.49
N PHE A 3 -6.86 -8.32 -12.28
CA PHE A 3 -6.06 -9.24 -13.11
C PHE A 3 -6.54 -10.71 -12.98
N LEU A 4 -6.86 -11.18 -11.77
CA LEU A 4 -7.39 -12.53 -11.58
C LEU A 4 -8.78 -12.67 -12.24
N MET A 5 -9.60 -11.63 -12.15
CA MET A 5 -10.89 -11.59 -12.83
C MET A 5 -10.73 -11.63 -14.35
N ALA A 6 -9.76 -10.89 -14.90
CA ALA A 6 -9.47 -10.89 -16.33
C ALA A 6 -8.99 -12.27 -16.81
N ALA A 7 -8.14 -12.94 -16.03
CA ALA A 7 -7.70 -14.30 -16.32
C ALA A 7 -8.86 -15.29 -16.30
N GLU A 8 -9.69 -15.26 -15.26
CA GLU A 8 -10.86 -16.13 -15.11
C GLU A 8 -11.90 -15.94 -16.22
N LYS A 9 -12.11 -14.70 -16.66
CA LYS A 9 -13.03 -14.36 -17.75
C LYS A 9 -12.45 -14.59 -19.15
N GLY A 10 -11.19 -14.99 -19.26
CA GLY A 10 -10.53 -15.28 -20.53
C GLY A 10 -10.09 -14.04 -21.33
N TYR A 11 -10.13 -12.83 -20.75
CA TYR A 11 -9.80 -11.58 -21.46
C TYR A 11 -8.36 -11.56 -21.98
N PHE A 12 -7.41 -12.15 -21.25
CA PHE A 12 -6.04 -12.28 -21.75
C PHE A 12 -5.96 -13.22 -22.96
N ALA A 13 -6.66 -14.36 -22.93
CA ALA A 13 -6.69 -15.30 -24.04
C ALA A 13 -7.37 -14.72 -25.29
N GLU A 14 -8.39 -13.88 -25.15
CA GLU A 14 -9.04 -13.16 -26.24
C GLU A 14 -8.07 -12.23 -26.98
N GLU A 15 -7.08 -11.66 -26.26
CA GLU A 15 -6.01 -10.83 -26.80
C GLU A 15 -4.76 -11.65 -27.22
N GLY A 16 -4.85 -12.98 -27.16
CA GLY A 16 -3.74 -13.87 -27.54
C GLY A 16 -2.60 -13.93 -26.50
N LEU A 17 -2.86 -13.53 -25.26
CA LEU A 17 -1.89 -13.51 -24.17
C LEU A 17 -2.05 -14.74 -23.28
N ASP A 18 -0.93 -15.42 -23.00
CA ASP A 18 -0.83 -16.46 -21.97
C ASP A 18 -0.23 -15.85 -20.71
N VAL A 19 -1.09 -15.49 -19.75
CA VAL A 19 -0.69 -14.77 -18.54
C VAL A 19 -0.83 -15.67 -17.32
N GLN A 20 0.30 -15.94 -16.65
CA GLN A 20 0.33 -16.60 -15.35
C GLN A 20 0.44 -15.56 -14.23
N ILE A 21 -0.37 -15.69 -13.19
CA ILE A 21 -0.43 -14.72 -12.08
C ILE A 21 -0.12 -15.43 -10.78
N ASP A 22 0.98 -15.03 -10.15
CA ASP A 22 1.37 -15.51 -8.84
C ASP A 22 1.20 -14.44 -7.77
N SER A 23 0.89 -14.87 -6.55
CA SER A 23 0.78 -13.97 -5.41
C SER A 23 2.13 -13.35 -5.05
N GLY A 24 2.13 -12.04 -4.82
CA GLY A 24 3.29 -11.28 -4.35
C GLY A 24 3.38 -11.22 -2.84
N SER A 25 4.54 -10.76 -2.35
CA SER A 25 4.82 -10.46 -0.94
C SER A 25 4.99 -8.94 -0.72
N GLY A 26 4.05 -8.15 -1.27
CA GLY A 26 4.11 -6.69 -1.23
C GLY A 26 4.85 -6.09 -2.43
N SER A 27 4.81 -4.75 -2.53
CA SER A 27 5.31 -4.02 -3.69
C SER A 27 6.82 -4.14 -3.88
N ALA A 28 7.61 -4.07 -2.82
CA ALA A 28 9.06 -4.28 -2.89
C ALA A 28 9.40 -5.71 -3.37
N GLY A 29 8.62 -6.71 -2.95
CA GLY A 29 8.75 -8.09 -3.43
C GLY A 29 8.45 -8.21 -4.92
N ALA A 30 7.44 -7.51 -5.44
CA ALA A 30 7.12 -7.46 -6.87
C ALA A 30 8.26 -6.83 -7.68
N VAL A 31 8.78 -5.67 -7.24
CA VAL A 31 9.92 -4.99 -7.86
C VAL A 31 11.14 -5.92 -7.92
N ASN A 32 11.50 -6.56 -6.80
CA ASN A 32 12.65 -7.46 -6.74
C ASN A 32 12.52 -8.67 -7.68
N ARG A 33 11.32 -9.23 -7.83
CA ARG A 33 11.07 -10.35 -8.75
C ARG A 33 11.22 -9.95 -10.21
N VAL A 34 10.77 -8.76 -10.58
CA VAL A 34 11.00 -8.21 -11.93
C VAL A 34 12.49 -7.90 -12.12
N ALA A 35 13.15 -7.29 -11.14
CA ALA A 35 14.57 -6.97 -11.18
C ALA A 35 15.45 -8.20 -11.36
N SER A 36 15.09 -9.31 -10.71
CA SER A 36 15.83 -10.57 -10.84
C SER A 36 15.57 -11.34 -12.14
N GLY A 37 14.62 -10.88 -12.97
CA GLY A 37 14.18 -11.59 -14.18
C GLY A 37 13.34 -12.85 -13.90
N ALA A 38 12.89 -13.05 -12.66
CA ALA A 38 12.01 -14.16 -12.32
C ALA A 38 10.59 -13.98 -12.88
N TYR A 39 10.20 -12.74 -13.16
CA TYR A 39 8.93 -12.35 -13.77
C TYR A 39 9.19 -11.22 -14.78
N GLU A 40 8.47 -11.24 -15.88
CA GLU A 40 8.51 -10.19 -16.90
C GLU A 40 7.86 -8.91 -16.41
N MET A 41 6.77 -9.07 -15.64
CA MET A 41 5.96 -7.97 -15.16
C MET A 41 5.62 -8.13 -13.66
N GLY A 42 5.28 -7.02 -13.01
CA GLY A 42 4.83 -7.00 -11.63
C GLY A 42 3.70 -5.98 -11.43
N PHE A 43 2.93 -6.18 -10.39
CA PHE A 43 1.97 -5.19 -9.91
C PHE A 43 2.41 -4.72 -8.53
N GLY A 44 2.78 -3.45 -8.42
CA GLY A 44 3.30 -2.88 -7.18
C GLY A 44 3.18 -1.37 -7.12
N ASP A 45 3.39 -0.83 -5.94
CA ASP A 45 3.41 0.60 -5.68
C ASP A 45 4.59 1.26 -6.40
N LEU A 46 4.33 2.35 -7.10
CA LEU A 46 5.36 3.06 -7.88
C LEU A 46 6.45 3.66 -6.98
N ASN A 47 6.11 4.00 -5.73
CA ASN A 47 7.09 4.54 -4.80
C ASN A 47 8.11 3.47 -4.39
N ALA A 48 7.70 2.19 -4.30
CA ALA A 48 8.62 1.08 -4.07
C ALA A 48 9.60 0.89 -5.26
N LEU A 49 9.16 1.17 -6.49
CA LEU A 49 10.05 1.20 -7.64
C LEU A 49 11.05 2.36 -7.55
N VAL A 50 10.58 3.57 -7.18
CA VAL A 50 11.45 4.75 -7.03
C VAL A 50 12.53 4.49 -5.97
N GLU A 51 12.16 3.92 -4.82
CA GLU A 51 13.12 3.55 -3.76
C GLU A 51 14.15 2.53 -4.28
N PHE A 52 13.67 1.47 -4.95
CA PHE A 52 14.56 0.46 -5.53
C PHE A 52 15.57 1.06 -6.51
N LEU A 53 15.13 1.94 -7.42
CA LEU A 53 16.00 2.59 -8.40
C LEU A 53 17.01 3.54 -7.73
N ALA A 54 16.60 4.24 -6.66
CA ALA A 54 17.49 5.11 -5.90
C ALA A 54 18.60 4.31 -5.17
N GLU A 55 18.26 3.13 -4.65
CA GLU A 55 19.21 2.24 -3.98
C GLU A 55 20.09 1.44 -4.98
N ASN A 56 19.64 1.28 -6.23
CA ASN A 56 20.31 0.49 -7.26
C ASN A 56 20.47 1.27 -8.57
N PRO A 57 21.24 2.37 -8.60
CA PRO A 57 21.35 3.25 -9.78
C PRO A 57 21.97 2.58 -11.00
N GLU A 58 22.78 1.53 -10.81
CA GLU A 58 23.40 0.72 -11.87
C GLU A 58 22.69 -0.66 -12.00
N GLY A 59 21.53 -0.79 -11.37
CA GLY A 59 20.77 -2.04 -11.34
C GLY A 59 20.02 -2.30 -12.65
N PRO A 60 19.25 -3.41 -12.70
CA PRO A 60 18.44 -3.72 -13.87
C PRO A 60 17.37 -2.65 -14.05
N GLY A 61 17.18 -2.20 -15.29
CA GLY A 61 16.15 -1.24 -15.66
C GLY A 61 14.76 -1.85 -15.46
N ILE A 62 13.95 -1.14 -14.68
CA ILE A 62 12.54 -1.43 -14.49
C ILE A 62 11.77 -0.14 -14.68
N GLN A 63 10.63 -0.21 -15.34
CA GLN A 63 9.79 0.96 -15.57
C GLN A 63 8.33 0.67 -15.24
N GLY A 64 7.61 1.70 -14.82
CA GLY A 64 6.15 1.66 -14.72
C GLY A 64 5.55 1.87 -16.10
N VAL A 65 4.90 0.85 -16.66
CA VAL A 65 4.34 0.90 -18.01
C VAL A 65 2.86 1.29 -18.04
N TYR A 66 2.17 1.16 -16.90
CA TYR A 66 0.77 1.55 -16.78
C TYR A 66 0.40 1.88 -15.32
N ILE A 67 -0.14 3.06 -15.08
CA ILE A 67 -0.64 3.46 -13.75
C ILE A 67 -2.05 2.89 -13.56
N VAL A 68 -2.21 2.05 -12.53
CA VAL A 68 -3.52 1.45 -12.19
C VAL A 68 -4.25 2.31 -11.16
N TYR A 69 -3.51 2.86 -10.18
CA TYR A 69 -4.05 3.81 -9.21
C TYR A 69 -3.34 5.15 -9.38
N ASP A 70 -4.06 6.16 -9.88
CA ASP A 70 -3.57 7.52 -10.11
C ASP A 70 -3.35 8.33 -8.82
N GLY A 71 -3.87 7.83 -7.68
CA GLY A 71 -3.58 8.30 -6.34
C GLY A 71 -3.27 7.14 -5.41
N THR A 72 -2.41 7.37 -4.41
CA THR A 72 -2.13 6.35 -3.41
C THR A 72 -3.40 5.99 -2.64
N PRO A 73 -3.75 4.70 -2.52
CA PRO A 73 -4.89 4.28 -1.70
C PRO A 73 -4.53 4.17 -0.21
N ALA A 74 -3.32 4.58 0.19
CA ALA A 74 -2.90 4.54 1.58
C ALA A 74 -3.77 5.47 2.44
N ALA A 75 -4.16 4.98 3.61
CA ALA A 75 -4.92 5.71 4.61
C ALA A 75 -4.50 5.31 6.01
N VAL A 76 -4.71 6.22 6.97
CA VAL A 76 -4.72 5.89 8.40
C VAL A 76 -6.16 5.58 8.80
N PHE A 77 -6.35 4.55 9.63
CA PHE A 77 -7.63 4.19 10.22
C PHE A 77 -7.50 4.21 11.74
N ALA A 78 -8.38 4.93 12.38
CA ALA A 78 -8.51 4.94 13.85
C ALA A 78 -9.97 4.69 14.24
N ARG A 79 -10.19 4.16 15.44
CA ARG A 79 -11.56 4.06 15.96
C ARG A 79 -12.05 5.44 16.39
N LYS A 80 -13.27 5.85 16.03
CA LYS A 80 -13.85 7.14 16.47
C LYS A 80 -13.82 7.30 17.98
N GLU A 81 -14.07 6.22 18.72
CA GLU A 81 -14.03 6.23 20.18
C GLU A 81 -12.65 6.50 20.80
N SER A 82 -11.57 6.41 20.01
CA SER A 82 -10.21 6.75 20.46
C SER A 82 -9.96 8.27 20.54
N GLY A 83 -10.88 9.08 20.01
CA GLY A 83 -10.77 10.54 19.99
C GLY A 83 -9.75 11.06 18.98
N ILE A 84 -9.31 10.24 18.04
CA ILE A 84 -8.42 10.63 16.93
C ILE A 84 -9.33 11.12 15.79
N GLU A 85 -9.33 12.43 15.54
CA GLU A 85 -10.17 13.08 14.53
C GLU A 85 -9.33 13.72 13.39
N SER A 86 -8.07 13.97 13.65
CA SER A 86 -7.13 14.65 12.74
C SER A 86 -5.72 14.05 12.83
N PRO A 87 -4.84 14.34 11.85
CA PRO A 87 -3.44 13.92 11.93
C PRO A 87 -2.73 14.37 13.21
N ALA A 88 -3.05 15.56 13.74
CA ALA A 88 -2.42 16.07 14.96
C ALA A 88 -2.68 15.18 16.18
N ASP A 89 -3.80 14.47 16.23
CA ASP A 89 -4.17 13.58 17.32
C ASP A 89 -3.41 12.26 17.32
N LEU A 90 -2.65 12.00 16.25
CA LEU A 90 -1.80 10.81 16.14
C LEU A 90 -0.50 10.93 16.95
N ALA A 91 -0.13 12.14 17.39
CA ALA A 91 1.07 12.33 18.18
C ALA A 91 1.04 11.50 19.48
N GLY A 92 2.08 10.70 19.73
CA GLY A 92 2.20 9.80 20.88
C GLY A 92 1.30 8.56 20.79
N LYS A 93 0.68 8.28 19.65
CA LYS A 93 -0.18 7.11 19.45
C LYS A 93 0.60 5.93 18.87
N THR A 94 0.09 4.73 19.15
CA THR A 94 0.61 3.48 18.58
C THR A 94 -0.11 3.16 17.28
N ILE A 95 0.65 3.08 16.19
CA ILE A 95 0.16 2.72 14.86
C ILE A 95 0.71 1.35 14.46
N ALA A 96 -0.15 0.42 14.09
CA ALA A 96 0.29 -0.89 13.59
C ALA A 96 0.31 -0.93 12.06
N ALA A 97 1.41 -1.43 11.53
CA ALA A 97 1.58 -1.70 10.09
C ALA A 97 2.63 -2.78 9.84
N PRO A 98 2.54 -3.53 8.72
CA PRO A 98 3.67 -4.28 8.20
C PRO A 98 4.80 -3.35 7.76
N ALA A 99 6.05 -3.77 7.88
CA ALA A 99 7.22 -2.95 7.49
C ALA A 99 7.25 -2.56 6.00
N PHE A 100 6.54 -3.31 5.15
CA PHE A 100 6.42 -3.05 3.71
C PHE A 100 5.14 -2.28 3.33
N ASP A 101 4.32 -1.87 4.31
CA ASP A 101 3.09 -1.12 4.07
C ASP A 101 3.39 0.27 3.49
N THR A 102 2.65 0.68 2.46
CA THR A 102 2.82 1.98 1.79
C THR A 102 2.62 3.14 2.75
N GLY A 103 1.64 3.07 3.65
CA GLY A 103 1.38 4.13 4.64
C GLY A 103 2.53 4.24 5.67
N TYR A 104 3.10 3.11 6.10
CA TYR A 104 4.30 3.11 6.94
C TYR A 104 5.49 3.77 6.22
N ARG A 105 5.76 3.36 4.98
CA ARG A 105 6.92 3.88 4.21
C ARG A 105 6.76 5.34 3.83
N ALA A 106 5.56 5.79 3.52
CA ALA A 106 5.26 7.18 3.19
C ALA A 106 4.95 8.05 4.42
N TRP A 107 5.04 7.49 5.64
CA TRP A 107 4.69 8.19 6.86
C TRP A 107 5.43 9.52 7.04
N GLY A 108 6.74 9.56 6.77
CA GLY A 108 7.52 10.79 6.90
C GLY A 108 6.98 11.93 6.03
N ILE A 109 6.45 11.61 4.85
CA ILE A 109 5.83 12.61 3.95
C ILE A 109 4.49 13.05 4.54
N PHE A 110 3.66 12.10 5.02
CA PHE A 110 2.38 12.40 5.66
C PHE A 110 2.56 13.25 6.92
N ALA A 111 3.50 12.88 7.78
CA ALA A 111 3.82 13.63 9.01
C ALA A 111 4.24 15.07 8.68
N ALA A 112 5.20 15.24 7.78
CA ALA A 112 5.68 16.57 7.37
C ALA A 112 4.56 17.45 6.75
N ALA A 113 3.72 16.86 5.90
CA ALA A 113 2.59 17.58 5.30
C ALA A 113 1.56 18.07 6.32
N ASN A 114 1.48 17.38 7.48
CA ASN A 114 0.49 17.68 8.54
C ASN A 114 1.12 18.29 9.80
N GLY A 115 2.37 18.74 9.73
CA GLY A 115 3.05 19.42 10.85
C GLY A 115 3.43 18.52 12.02
N LEU A 116 3.60 17.21 11.76
CA LEU A 116 4.10 16.25 12.72
C LEU A 116 5.58 15.94 12.46
N GLU A 117 6.31 15.61 13.51
CA GLU A 117 7.64 15.01 13.36
C GLU A 117 7.49 13.54 12.89
N ALA A 118 8.50 13.03 12.17
CA ALA A 118 8.44 11.66 11.64
C ALA A 118 8.39 10.58 12.75
N ASP A 119 8.93 10.89 13.92
CA ASP A 119 8.97 10.06 15.12
C ASP A 119 7.84 10.38 16.13
N ALA A 120 6.84 11.17 15.72
CA ALA A 120 5.72 11.55 16.58
C ALA A 120 4.83 10.38 17.00
N VAL A 121 4.93 9.22 16.36
CA VAL A 121 4.12 8.03 16.61
C VAL A 121 4.96 6.82 16.98
N GLU A 122 4.37 5.89 17.71
CA GLU A 122 5.01 4.60 18.04
C GLU A 122 4.56 3.55 17.02
N TRP A 123 5.52 2.99 16.28
CA TRP A 123 5.21 1.95 15.29
C TRP A 123 5.25 0.55 15.89
N GLN A 124 4.18 -0.19 15.69
CA GLN A 124 4.13 -1.62 15.94
C GLN A 124 4.19 -2.40 14.62
N ASN A 125 5.31 -3.07 14.35
CA ASN A 125 5.41 -3.93 13.18
C ASN A 125 4.64 -5.23 13.40
N VAL A 126 3.71 -5.55 12.49
CA VAL A 126 2.78 -6.66 12.62
C VAL A 126 2.65 -7.43 11.31
N ASP A 127 2.19 -8.68 11.43
CA ASP A 127 1.75 -9.44 10.24
C ASP A 127 0.50 -8.76 9.63
N PRO A 128 0.41 -8.65 8.28
CA PRO A 128 -0.75 -8.04 7.62
C PRO A 128 -2.10 -8.62 8.04
N THR A 129 -2.16 -9.90 8.38
CA THR A 129 -3.40 -10.58 8.78
C THR A 129 -3.90 -10.20 10.17
N LEU A 130 -3.04 -9.63 11.00
CA LEU A 130 -3.35 -9.23 12.37
C LEU A 130 -3.71 -7.76 12.51
N ARG A 131 -3.34 -6.93 11.57
CA ARG A 131 -3.44 -5.47 11.62
C ARG A 131 -4.85 -4.98 11.98
N GLU A 132 -5.85 -5.35 11.21
CA GLU A 132 -7.23 -4.93 11.44
C GLU A 132 -7.81 -5.52 12.75
N THR A 133 -7.39 -6.73 13.13
CA THR A 133 -7.79 -7.35 14.40
C THR A 133 -7.28 -6.55 15.61
N LEU A 134 -6.03 -6.06 15.56
CA LEU A 134 -5.49 -5.24 16.64
C LEU A 134 -6.25 -3.92 16.79
N LEU A 135 -6.62 -3.26 15.69
CA LEU A 135 -7.45 -2.06 15.73
C LEU A 135 -8.82 -2.34 16.32
N THR A 136 -9.50 -3.39 15.83
CA THR A 136 -10.85 -3.76 16.30
C THR A 136 -10.87 -4.05 17.80
N ARG A 137 -9.81 -4.66 18.34
CA ARG A 137 -9.68 -4.98 19.76
C ARG A 137 -9.24 -3.80 20.62
N GLY A 138 -8.73 -2.73 20.00
CA GLY A 138 -8.15 -1.59 20.71
C GLY A 138 -6.76 -1.86 21.28
N ASP A 139 -6.07 -2.87 20.74
CA ASP A 139 -4.69 -3.18 21.13
C ASP A 139 -3.70 -2.16 20.53
N VAL A 140 -4.13 -1.38 19.52
CA VAL A 140 -3.43 -0.23 18.91
C VAL A 140 -4.41 0.92 18.71
N ASP A 141 -3.91 2.15 18.61
CA ASP A 141 -4.72 3.36 18.44
C ASP A 141 -5.16 3.52 16.97
N ALA A 142 -4.27 3.19 16.03
CA ALA A 142 -4.50 3.31 14.60
C ALA A 142 -3.77 2.22 13.82
N ILE A 143 -4.12 2.10 12.56
CA ILE A 143 -3.40 1.28 11.57
C ILE A 143 -3.20 2.09 10.28
N THR A 144 -2.24 1.69 9.45
CA THR A 144 -2.21 2.12 8.05
C THR A 144 -2.57 0.96 7.13
N GLY A 145 -3.11 1.26 5.96
CA GLY A 145 -3.45 0.27 4.95
C GLY A 145 -4.07 0.91 3.72
N PHE A 146 -4.43 0.10 2.73
CA PHE A 146 -5.15 0.58 1.57
C PHE A 146 -6.64 0.72 1.90
N TYR A 147 -7.20 1.91 1.57
CA TYR A 147 -8.57 2.29 1.91
C TYR A 147 -9.58 1.16 1.66
N PHE A 148 -9.64 0.65 0.43
CA PHE A 148 -10.64 -0.33 0.04
C PHE A 148 -10.42 -1.72 0.64
N THR A 149 -9.17 -2.16 0.91
CA THR A 149 -8.92 -3.49 1.50
C THR A 149 -9.07 -3.48 3.00
N SER A 150 -8.53 -2.46 3.67
CA SER A 150 -8.62 -2.38 5.13
C SER A 150 -10.05 -2.10 5.59
N LEU A 151 -10.81 -1.27 4.85
CA LEU A 151 -12.22 -1.04 5.17
C LEU A 151 -13.03 -2.33 5.08
N LEU A 152 -12.91 -3.09 3.97
CA LEU A 152 -13.60 -4.38 3.83
C LEU A 152 -13.22 -5.37 4.93
N ASN A 153 -11.93 -5.45 5.28
CA ASN A 153 -11.47 -6.32 6.35
C ASN A 153 -11.98 -5.89 7.73
N LEU A 154 -12.18 -4.60 7.98
CA LEU A 154 -12.75 -4.07 9.21
C LEU A 154 -14.26 -4.33 9.27
N GLU A 155 -14.97 -4.17 8.15
CA GLU A 155 -16.39 -4.50 8.03
C GLU A 155 -16.65 -5.98 8.30
N GLU A 156 -15.83 -6.89 7.78
CA GLU A 156 -15.90 -8.33 8.07
C GLU A 156 -15.71 -8.64 9.57
N ARG A 157 -15.05 -7.74 10.31
CA ARG A 157 -14.86 -7.83 11.76
C ARG A 157 -15.90 -7.06 12.57
N GLY A 158 -16.91 -6.52 11.89
CA GLY A 158 -18.03 -5.84 12.50
C GLY A 158 -17.82 -4.35 12.80
N MET A 159 -16.80 -3.73 12.20
CA MET A 159 -16.59 -2.27 12.24
C MET A 159 -17.03 -1.65 10.94
N SER A 160 -18.00 -0.76 10.97
CA SER A 160 -18.43 0.01 9.81
C SER A 160 -17.58 1.27 9.60
N GLU A 161 -17.70 1.89 8.44
CA GLU A 161 -17.06 3.18 8.17
C GLU A 161 -17.48 4.26 9.18
N ASP A 162 -18.73 4.17 9.69
CA ASP A 162 -19.24 5.08 10.70
C ASP A 162 -18.54 4.96 12.06
N ASP A 163 -17.89 3.83 12.35
CA ASP A 163 -17.12 3.59 13.58
C ASP A 163 -15.67 4.08 13.48
N LEU A 164 -15.26 4.53 12.30
CA LEU A 164 -13.87 4.82 11.96
C LEU A 164 -13.66 6.31 11.65
N THR A 165 -12.52 6.83 12.06
CA THR A 165 -11.88 8.00 11.46
C THR A 165 -10.90 7.50 10.42
N ILE A 166 -11.13 7.89 9.16
CA ILE A 166 -10.29 7.47 8.03
C ILE A 166 -9.62 8.70 7.46
N MET A 167 -8.30 8.66 7.33
CA MET A 167 -7.48 9.75 6.80
C MET A 167 -6.73 9.27 5.55
N PRO A 168 -7.34 9.40 4.35
CA PRO A 168 -6.67 9.08 3.08
C PRO A 168 -5.47 10.01 2.87
N PHE A 169 -4.32 9.45 2.54
CA PHE A 169 -3.09 10.23 2.34
C PHE A 169 -3.24 11.38 1.34
N PRO A 170 -3.90 11.20 0.17
CA PRO A 170 -4.11 12.30 -0.78
C PRO A 170 -4.84 13.50 -0.20
N ASP A 171 -5.83 13.28 0.68
CA ASP A 171 -6.64 14.33 1.30
C ASP A 171 -5.85 15.13 2.34
N TYR A 172 -4.73 14.57 2.80
CA TYR A 172 -3.83 15.15 3.79
C TYR A 172 -2.46 15.54 3.21
N GLY A 173 -2.43 15.93 1.94
CA GLY A 173 -1.25 16.54 1.31
C GLY A 173 -0.19 15.56 0.81
N VAL A 174 -0.54 14.29 0.60
CA VAL A 174 0.38 13.25 0.07
C VAL A 174 -0.13 12.73 -1.29
N PRO A 175 -0.05 13.51 -2.38
CA PRO A 175 -0.58 13.15 -3.69
C PRO A 175 0.40 12.25 -4.45
N LEU A 176 0.74 11.10 -3.87
CA LEU A 176 1.60 10.11 -4.53
C LEU A 176 0.78 9.25 -5.48
N TYR A 177 1.41 8.74 -6.53
CA TYR A 177 0.83 7.65 -7.31
C TYR A 177 0.77 6.38 -6.47
N GLY A 178 -0.18 5.50 -6.80
CA GLY A 178 -0.27 4.19 -6.18
C GLY A 178 0.36 3.10 -7.05
N ASN A 179 -0.36 1.98 -7.18
CA ASN A 179 0.17 0.82 -7.87
C ASN A 179 0.15 0.99 -9.40
N ALA A 180 1.22 0.50 -10.01
CA ALA A 180 1.43 0.43 -11.45
C ALA A 180 1.71 -1.00 -11.91
N ILE A 181 1.55 -1.23 -13.21
CA ILE A 181 2.19 -2.36 -13.87
C ILE A 181 3.64 -1.99 -14.09
N LEU A 182 4.52 -2.83 -13.58
CA LEU A 182 5.97 -2.72 -13.68
C LEU A 182 6.46 -3.74 -14.71
N ALA A 183 7.43 -3.38 -15.52
CA ALA A 183 8.05 -4.29 -16.47
C ALA A 183 9.57 -4.10 -16.47
N SER A 184 10.32 -5.14 -16.76
CA SER A 184 11.74 -4.98 -17.09
C SER A 184 11.87 -4.26 -18.43
N GLU A 185 12.91 -3.45 -18.59
CA GLU A 185 13.19 -2.77 -19.86
C GLU A 185 13.30 -3.78 -21.01
N ALA A 186 13.96 -4.92 -20.76
CA ALA A 186 14.13 -5.96 -21.76
C ALA A 186 12.81 -6.59 -22.25
N PHE A 187 11.75 -6.56 -21.43
CA PHE A 187 10.44 -7.03 -21.82
C PHE A 187 9.58 -5.94 -22.47
N ALA A 188 9.83 -4.68 -22.12
CA ALA A 188 9.07 -3.53 -22.64
C ALA A 188 9.52 -3.05 -24.03
N GLU A 189 10.70 -3.48 -24.51
CA GLU A 189 11.23 -3.25 -25.88
C GLU A 189 10.66 -4.24 -26.89
#